data_d46576b3b07bd6ea221339b78411f0e4
#
_entry.id   d46576b3b07bd6ea221339b78411f0e4
#
_cell.length_a   1.000
_cell.length_b   1.000
_cell.length_c   1.000
_cell.angle_alpha   90.00
_cell.angle_beta   90.00
_cell.angle_gamma   90.00
#
_symmetry.space_group_name_H-M   'P 1'
#
loop_
_entity.id
_entity.type
_entity.pdbx_description
1 polymer ?
#
loop_
_entity_poly.entity_id
_entity_poly.type
_entity_poly.pdbx_seq_one_letter_code
_entity_poly.pdbx_strand_id
1 'polypeptide(L)'
;MAWKTKRDKIVYWTTTGIVCAVMVYSIVNFTLFDRIPFPEGGFVHLGLPGYFKAELTIAKILGVSALLIPAVPAKVKEFAYFGFGITLVSASIAHFSVGDPALFVIDPLLFLSALVASYALFLNRRGNQVATGRVLRKTA
;
A
#
# COMPACT_ATOMS: atom_id res chain seq x y z
N MET A 1 -16.04 -12.23 11.67
CA MET A 1 -15.59 -11.48 10.46
C MET A 1 -16.06 -12.22 9.22
N ALA A 2 -17.08 -11.72 8.52
CA ALA A 2 -17.67 -12.47 7.41
C ALA A 2 -17.03 -12.05 6.08
N TRP A 3 -16.28 -12.96 5.48
CA TRP A 3 -15.92 -12.92 4.08
C TRP A 3 -17.06 -13.58 3.27
N LYS A 4 -17.40 -13.04 2.10
CA LYS A 4 -18.40 -13.68 1.23
C LYS A 4 -17.99 -15.09 0.83
N THR A 5 -16.71 -15.27 0.53
CA THR A 5 -16.14 -16.57 0.15
C THR A 5 -14.74 -16.76 0.74
N LYS A 6 -14.28 -18.03 0.83
CA LYS A 6 -12.88 -18.34 1.17
C LYS A 6 -11.91 -17.71 0.16
N ARG A 7 -12.32 -17.66 -1.12
CA ARG A 7 -11.55 -17.04 -2.19
C ARG A 7 -11.30 -15.54 -1.93
N ASP A 8 -12.32 -14.78 -1.53
CA ASP A 8 -12.18 -13.34 -1.25
C ASP A 8 -11.19 -13.09 -0.11
N LYS A 9 -11.20 -13.94 0.90
CA LYS A 9 -10.24 -13.89 2.00
C LYS A 9 -8.82 -14.14 1.51
N ILE A 10 -8.62 -15.16 0.68
CA ILE A 10 -7.28 -15.50 0.13
C ILE A 10 -6.79 -14.35 -0.74
N VAL A 11 -7.61 -13.88 -1.69
CA VAL A 11 -7.22 -12.79 -2.60
C VAL A 11 -6.89 -11.52 -1.81
N TYR A 12 -7.69 -11.16 -0.80
CA TYR A 12 -7.41 -10.00 0.05
C TYR A 12 -6.04 -10.11 0.74
N TRP A 13 -5.78 -11.22 1.42
CA TRP A 13 -4.52 -11.37 2.15
C TRP A 13 -3.32 -11.52 1.22
N THR A 14 -3.51 -12.12 0.04
CA THR A 14 -2.45 -12.21 -0.98
C THR A 14 -2.11 -10.83 -1.53
N THR A 15 -3.10 -10.07 -1.99
CA THR A 15 -2.86 -8.72 -2.54
C THR A 15 -2.34 -7.74 -1.49
N THR A 16 -2.91 -7.76 -0.27
CA THR A 16 -2.42 -6.94 0.85
C THR A 16 -1.00 -7.34 1.23
N GLY A 17 -0.70 -8.63 1.29
CA GLY A 17 0.62 -9.16 1.60
C GLY A 17 1.66 -8.76 0.56
N ILE A 18 1.35 -8.82 -0.73
CA ILE A 18 2.23 -8.35 -1.81
C ILE A 18 2.54 -6.86 -1.64
N VAL A 19 1.52 -6.03 -1.46
CA VAL A 19 1.71 -4.58 -1.27
C VAL A 19 2.57 -4.29 -0.03
N CYS A 20 2.26 -4.91 1.10
CA CYS A 20 3.05 -4.74 2.33
C CYS A 20 4.50 -5.21 2.15
N ALA A 21 4.73 -6.36 1.49
CA ALA A 21 6.06 -6.87 1.23
C ALA A 21 6.89 -5.90 0.35
N VAL A 22 6.27 -5.33 -0.69
CA VAL A 22 6.91 -4.33 -1.55
C VAL A 22 7.23 -3.05 -0.76
N MET A 23 6.32 -2.59 0.10
CA MET A 23 6.58 -1.42 0.93
C MET A 23 7.70 -1.66 1.94
N VAL A 24 7.76 -2.85 2.56
CA VAL A 24 8.86 -3.25 3.46
C VAL A 24 10.17 -3.36 2.68
N TYR A 25 10.17 -4.01 1.53
CA TYR A 25 11.35 -4.06 0.65
C TYR A 25 11.86 -2.66 0.30
N SER A 26 10.96 -1.75 -0.06
CA SER A 26 11.29 -0.36 -0.35
C SER A 26 11.90 0.37 0.87
N ILE A 27 11.37 0.13 2.08
CA ILE A 27 11.93 0.68 3.33
C ILE A 27 13.36 0.19 3.54
N VAL A 28 13.58 -1.12 3.43
CA VAL A 28 14.89 -1.75 3.59
C VAL A 28 15.88 -1.22 2.56
N ASN A 29 15.44 -1.13 1.29
CA ASN A 29 16.27 -0.62 0.20
C ASN A 29 16.70 0.84 0.46
N PHE A 30 15.77 1.71 0.79
CA PHE A 30 16.08 3.12 1.10
C PHE A 30 16.97 3.30 2.33
N THR A 31 16.90 2.38 3.30
CA THR A 31 17.62 2.50 4.57
C THR A 31 19.01 1.89 4.49
N LEU A 32 19.14 0.70 3.90
CA LEU A 32 20.35 -0.10 3.92
C LEU A 32 21.08 -0.15 2.56
N PHE A 33 20.35 -0.05 1.46
CA PHE A 33 20.86 -0.25 0.10
C PHE A 33 20.58 0.95 -0.82
N ASP A 34 20.51 2.16 -0.28
CA ASP A 34 20.10 3.39 -0.98
C ASP A 34 20.88 3.64 -2.30
N ARG A 35 22.11 3.11 -2.38
CA ARG A 35 23.00 3.25 -3.56
C ARG A 35 22.84 2.15 -4.60
N ILE A 36 21.83 1.31 -4.49
CA ILE A 36 21.58 0.24 -5.46
C ILE A 36 20.13 0.38 -5.97
N PRO A 37 19.89 0.51 -7.28
CA PRO A 37 20.82 0.52 -8.42
C PRO A 37 21.45 1.89 -8.72
N PHE A 38 21.09 2.96 -8.00
CA PHE A 38 21.57 4.32 -8.22
C PHE A 38 22.71 4.67 -7.26
N PRO A 39 23.98 4.83 -7.74
CA PRO A 39 25.15 5.08 -6.89
C PRO A 39 25.03 6.35 -6.03
N GLU A 40 24.34 7.37 -6.53
CA GLU A 40 24.05 8.62 -5.83
C GLU A 40 22.96 8.50 -4.77
N GLY A 41 22.23 7.39 -4.77
CA GLY A 41 21.04 7.15 -3.95
C GLY A 41 19.73 7.44 -4.68
N GLY A 42 18.72 6.60 -4.47
CA GLY A 42 17.45 6.65 -5.20
C GLY A 42 16.71 7.98 -5.06
N PHE A 43 16.72 8.61 -3.88
CA PHE A 43 16.07 9.92 -3.68
C PHE A 43 16.81 11.06 -4.37
N VAL A 44 18.15 11.04 -4.35
CA VAL A 44 18.98 12.04 -5.07
C VAL A 44 18.78 11.88 -6.56
N HIS A 45 18.76 10.65 -7.08
CA HIS A 45 18.47 10.35 -8.48
C HIS A 45 17.12 10.92 -8.94
N LEU A 46 16.10 10.83 -8.09
CA LEU A 46 14.78 11.39 -8.37
C LEU A 46 14.65 12.90 -8.08
N GLY A 47 15.72 13.57 -7.65
CA GLY A 47 15.72 14.98 -7.30
C GLY A 47 14.94 15.30 -6.02
N LEU A 48 14.72 14.33 -5.14
CA LEU A 48 13.95 14.48 -3.92
C LEU A 48 14.85 14.84 -2.73
N PRO A 49 14.41 15.74 -1.83
CA PRO A 49 15.20 16.14 -0.68
C PRO A 49 15.36 15.01 0.35
N GLY A 50 16.51 15.00 1.05
CA GLY A 50 16.84 13.92 1.99
C GLY A 50 15.84 13.75 3.15
N TYR A 51 15.22 14.84 3.64
CA TYR A 51 14.19 14.74 4.69
C TYR A 51 12.95 13.96 4.25
N PHE A 52 12.61 14.04 2.96
CA PHE A 52 11.47 13.32 2.38
C PHE A 52 11.63 11.80 2.47
N LYS A 53 12.88 11.31 2.40
CA LYS A 53 13.21 9.90 2.62
C LYS A 53 12.76 9.43 4.01
N ALA A 54 13.06 10.21 5.05
CA ALA A 54 12.68 9.87 6.42
C ALA A 54 11.16 9.90 6.61
N GLU A 55 10.48 10.94 6.13
CA GLU A 55 9.02 11.07 6.19
C GLU A 55 8.33 9.90 5.49
N LEU A 56 8.76 9.58 4.27
CA LEU A 56 8.18 8.51 3.48
C LEU A 56 8.42 7.13 4.12
N THR A 57 9.59 6.92 4.73
CA THR A 57 9.90 5.69 5.45
C THR A 57 8.99 5.50 6.65
N ILE A 58 8.81 6.54 7.47
CA ILE A 58 7.89 6.52 8.63
C ILE A 58 6.46 6.26 8.17
N ALA A 59 6.00 6.99 7.14
CA ALA A 59 4.66 6.82 6.60
C ALA A 59 4.40 5.38 6.09
N LYS A 60 5.39 4.76 5.43
CA LYS A 60 5.31 3.36 4.99
C LYS A 60 5.23 2.39 6.15
N ILE A 61 6.04 2.57 7.21
CA ILE A 61 5.99 1.74 8.41
C ILE A 61 4.61 1.80 9.05
N LEU A 62 4.06 3.01 9.24
CA LEU A 62 2.73 3.20 9.80
C LEU A 62 1.63 2.59 8.91
N GLY A 63 1.74 2.76 7.59
CA GLY A 63 0.79 2.21 6.63
C GLY A 63 0.78 0.68 6.62
N VAL A 64 1.96 0.04 6.58
CA VAL A 64 2.09 -1.42 6.66
C VAL A 64 1.51 -1.94 7.98
N SER A 65 1.86 -1.31 9.10
CA SER A 65 1.32 -1.67 10.42
C SER A 65 -0.20 -1.55 10.46
N ALA A 66 -0.75 -0.48 9.89
CA ALA A 66 -2.19 -0.27 9.83
C ALA A 66 -2.92 -1.36 9.03
N LEU A 67 -2.36 -1.80 7.90
CA LEU A 67 -2.98 -2.83 7.06
C LEU A 67 -2.88 -4.23 7.66
N LEU A 68 -1.74 -4.57 8.29
CA LEU A 68 -1.48 -5.91 8.83
C LEU A 68 -2.14 -6.14 10.18
N ILE A 69 -2.28 -5.12 11.03
CA ILE A 69 -2.88 -5.27 12.36
C ILE A 69 -4.41 -5.29 12.26
N PRO A 70 -5.09 -6.39 12.62
CA PRO A 70 -6.54 -6.49 12.51
C PRO A 70 -7.31 -5.50 13.39
N ALA A 71 -6.75 -5.14 14.55
CA ALA A 71 -7.38 -4.25 15.54
C ALA A 71 -7.44 -2.78 15.11
N VAL A 72 -6.69 -2.38 14.09
CA VAL A 72 -6.68 -1.00 13.59
C VAL A 72 -8.04 -0.63 12.99
N PRO A 73 -8.62 0.53 13.36
CA PRO A 73 -9.90 0.99 12.85
C PRO A 73 -9.93 1.10 11.32
N ALA A 74 -11.09 0.83 10.72
CA ALA A 74 -11.26 0.84 9.27
C ALA A 74 -10.87 2.17 8.61
N LYS A 75 -11.17 3.30 9.25
CA LYS A 75 -10.78 4.64 8.76
C LYS A 75 -9.26 4.80 8.63
N VAL A 76 -8.50 4.31 9.61
CA VAL A 76 -7.03 4.37 9.58
C VAL A 76 -6.47 3.50 8.45
N LYS A 77 -7.08 2.33 8.21
CA LYS A 77 -6.73 1.47 7.06
C LYS A 77 -7.02 2.18 5.73
N GLU A 78 -8.13 2.89 5.61
CA GLU A 78 -8.43 3.69 4.42
C GLU A 78 -7.35 4.75 4.17
N PHE A 79 -6.90 5.49 5.19
CA PHE A 79 -5.77 6.42 5.06
C PHE A 79 -4.50 5.73 4.58
N ALA A 80 -4.19 4.53 5.08
CA ALA A 80 -3.04 3.77 4.62
C ALA A 80 -3.16 3.37 3.14
N TYR A 81 -4.34 2.93 2.68
CA TYR A 81 -4.60 2.63 1.27
C TYR A 81 -4.40 3.85 0.38
N PHE A 82 -4.97 5.00 0.76
CA PHE A 82 -4.81 6.24 -0.01
C PHE A 82 -3.35 6.73 0.00
N GLY A 83 -2.68 6.69 1.14
CA GLY A 83 -1.26 7.07 1.25
C GLY A 83 -0.37 6.20 0.36
N PHE A 84 -0.56 4.90 0.34
CA PHE A 84 0.17 4.00 -0.55
C PHE A 84 -0.19 4.24 -2.02
N GLY A 85 -1.45 4.51 -2.34
CA GLY A 85 -1.88 4.87 -3.69
C GLY A 85 -1.16 6.11 -4.21
N ILE A 86 -1.15 7.19 -3.41
CA ILE A 86 -0.42 8.43 -3.75
C ILE A 86 1.07 8.13 -3.90
N THR A 87 1.68 7.36 -3.00
CA THR A 87 3.10 7.00 -3.06
C THR A 87 3.45 6.27 -4.35
N LEU A 88 2.64 5.29 -4.77
CA LEU A 88 2.88 4.50 -5.98
C LEU A 88 2.71 5.34 -7.26
N VAL A 89 1.68 6.19 -7.31
CA VAL A 89 1.49 7.13 -8.43
C VAL A 89 2.65 8.11 -8.50
N SER A 90 3.04 8.70 -7.38
CA SER A 90 4.16 9.65 -7.32
C SER A 90 5.49 9.01 -7.72
N ALA A 91 5.73 7.76 -7.33
CA ALA A 91 6.92 7.01 -7.74
C ALA A 91 6.96 6.83 -9.26
N SER A 92 5.84 6.45 -9.89
CA SER A 92 5.74 6.30 -11.33
C SER A 92 6.01 7.64 -12.06
N ILE A 93 5.43 8.74 -11.57
CA ILE A 93 5.64 10.09 -12.11
C ILE A 93 7.11 10.51 -11.95
N ALA A 94 7.71 10.26 -10.80
CA ALA A 94 9.09 10.64 -10.51
C ALA A 94 10.06 9.92 -11.46
N HIS A 95 9.94 8.60 -11.61
CA HIS A 95 10.77 7.82 -12.55
C HIS A 95 10.56 8.26 -14.02
N PHE A 96 9.33 8.55 -14.40
CA PHE A 96 9.05 9.10 -15.73
C PHE A 96 9.72 10.47 -15.95
N SER A 97 9.69 11.34 -14.95
CA SER A 97 10.22 12.70 -15.03
C SER A 97 11.73 12.76 -15.19
N VAL A 98 12.47 11.79 -14.65
CA VAL A 98 13.94 11.70 -14.78
C VAL A 98 14.38 10.86 -15.98
N GLY A 99 13.43 10.30 -16.74
CA GLY A 99 13.72 9.54 -17.95
C GLY A 99 14.19 8.11 -17.69
N ASP A 100 13.82 7.51 -16.56
CA ASP A 100 14.15 6.14 -16.24
C ASP A 100 13.53 5.14 -17.23
N PRO A 101 14.12 3.93 -17.38
CA PRO A 101 13.54 2.87 -18.19
C PRO A 101 12.09 2.58 -17.82
N ALA A 102 11.26 2.22 -18.82
CA ALA A 102 9.84 1.98 -18.67
C ALA A 102 9.49 0.99 -17.54
N LEU A 103 10.39 0.06 -17.21
CA LEU A 103 10.22 -0.89 -16.10
C LEU A 103 10.02 -0.16 -14.76
N PHE A 104 10.83 0.85 -14.45
CA PHE A 104 10.71 1.62 -13.20
C PHE A 104 9.45 2.48 -13.15
N VAL A 105 8.92 2.87 -14.30
CA VAL A 105 7.66 3.64 -14.42
C VAL A 105 6.44 2.73 -14.24
N ILE A 106 6.48 1.52 -14.81
CA ILE A 106 5.36 0.58 -14.84
C ILE A 106 5.26 -0.21 -13.52
N ASP A 107 6.39 -0.54 -12.90
CA ASP A 107 6.45 -1.36 -11.69
C ASP A 107 5.56 -0.82 -10.55
N PRO A 108 5.59 0.48 -10.17
CA PRO A 108 4.67 1.01 -9.17
C PRO A 108 3.20 0.90 -9.57
N LEU A 109 2.86 0.97 -10.87
CA LEU A 109 1.49 0.86 -11.35
C LEU A 109 0.96 -0.58 -11.24
N LEU A 110 1.82 -1.59 -11.39
CA LEU A 110 1.44 -2.97 -11.14
C LEU A 110 1.07 -3.19 -9.66
N PHE A 111 1.87 -2.64 -8.74
CA PHE A 111 1.54 -2.70 -7.31
C PHE A 111 0.33 -1.85 -6.94
N LEU A 112 0.09 -0.75 -7.65
CA LEU A 112 -1.15 0.03 -7.52
C LEU A 112 -2.38 -0.81 -7.87
N SER A 113 -2.32 -1.64 -8.92
CA SER A 113 -3.42 -2.55 -9.28
C SER A 113 -3.71 -3.57 -8.18
N ALA A 114 -2.68 -4.14 -7.55
CA ALA A 114 -2.82 -5.02 -6.40
C ALA A 114 -3.42 -4.28 -5.18
N LEU A 115 -3.00 -3.04 -4.94
CA LEU A 115 -3.54 -2.19 -3.88
C LEU A 115 -5.03 -1.91 -4.08
N VAL A 116 -5.44 -1.58 -5.31
CA VAL A 116 -6.85 -1.34 -5.66
C VAL A 116 -7.69 -2.61 -5.46
N ALA A 117 -7.19 -3.77 -5.89
CA ALA A 117 -7.87 -5.05 -5.67
C ALA A 117 -8.04 -5.36 -4.16
N SER A 118 -6.99 -5.15 -3.37
CA SER A 118 -7.03 -5.30 -1.90
C SER A 118 -8.05 -4.34 -1.28
N TYR A 119 -8.06 -3.08 -1.70
CA TYR A 119 -8.99 -2.06 -1.19
C TYR A 119 -10.45 -2.37 -1.54
N ALA A 120 -10.73 -2.82 -2.76
CA ALA A 120 -12.06 -3.22 -3.17
C ALA A 120 -12.61 -4.37 -2.31
N LEU A 121 -11.78 -5.36 -2.01
CA LEU A 121 -12.16 -6.47 -1.11
C LEU A 121 -12.34 -6.01 0.35
N PHE A 122 -11.52 -5.07 0.80
CA PHE A 122 -11.68 -4.45 2.11
C PHE A 122 -13.04 -3.73 2.24
N LEU A 123 -13.44 -2.95 1.23
CA LEU A 123 -14.74 -2.27 1.20
C LEU A 123 -15.91 -3.26 1.17
N ASN A 124 -15.83 -4.29 0.34
CA ASN A 124 -16.86 -5.33 0.26
C ASN A 124 -17.07 -6.04 1.60
N ARG A 125 -15.99 -6.35 2.31
CA ARG A 125 -16.04 -6.93 3.65
C ARG A 125 -16.74 -6.01 4.64
N ARG A 126 -16.40 -4.72 4.63
CA ARG A 126 -17.00 -3.71 5.52
C ARG A 126 -18.50 -3.55 5.25
N GLY A 127 -18.92 -3.49 3.98
CA GLY A 127 -20.33 -3.43 3.61
C GLY A 127 -21.13 -4.61 4.14
N ASN A 128 -20.60 -5.82 4.06
CA ASN A 128 -21.25 -7.03 4.59
C ASN A 128 -21.40 -7.02 6.12
N GLN A 129 -20.41 -6.50 6.85
CA GLN A 129 -20.48 -6.38 8.32
C GLN A 129 -21.58 -5.40 8.74
N VAL A 130 -21.72 -4.28 8.07
CA VAL A 130 -22.75 -3.27 8.35
C VAL A 130 -24.14 -3.85 8.05
N ALA A 131 -24.30 -4.57 6.94
CA ALA A 131 -25.57 -5.21 6.59
C ALA A 131 -25.99 -6.26 7.62
N THR A 132 -25.08 -7.15 8.03
CA THR A 132 -25.33 -8.19 9.03
C THR A 132 -25.70 -7.58 10.39
N GLY A 133 -24.96 -6.58 10.86
CA GLY A 133 -25.25 -5.89 12.12
C GLY A 133 -26.61 -5.18 12.11
N ARG A 134 -27.03 -4.65 10.96
CA ARG A 134 -28.36 -4.02 10.81
C ARG A 134 -29.50 -5.04 10.86
N VAL A 135 -29.29 -6.22 10.28
CA VAL A 135 -30.28 -7.32 10.35
C VAL A 135 -30.46 -7.78 11.79
N LEU A 136 -29.38 -8.08 12.50
CA LEU A 136 -29.43 -8.55 13.89
C LEU A 136 -30.09 -7.52 14.84
N ARG A 137 -29.91 -6.22 14.58
CA ARG A 137 -30.52 -5.15 15.37
C ARG A 137 -32.04 -5.01 15.13
N LYS A 138 -32.54 -5.48 13.99
CA LYS A 138 -33.99 -5.47 13.68
C LYS A 138 -34.74 -6.68 14.23
N THR A 139 -34.01 -7.75 14.57
CA THR A 139 -34.58 -9.00 15.08
C THR A 139 -34.47 -9.16 16.60
N ALA A 140 -33.82 -8.21 17.27
CA ALA A 140 -33.71 -8.09 18.73
C ALA A 140 -34.68 -7.02 19.26
#